data_2ece32af37fc46def6853e0aae501109
#
_entry.id   2ece32af37fc46def6853e0aae501109
#
_cell.length_a   1.000
_cell.length_b   1.000
_cell.length_c   1.000
_cell.angle_alpha   90.00
_cell.angle_beta   90.00
_cell.angle_gamma   90.00
#
_symmetry.space_group_name_H-M   'P 1'
#
loop_
_entity.id
_entity.type
_entity.pdbx_description
1 polymer ?
#
loop_
_entity_poly.entity_id
_entity_poly.type
_entity_poly.pdbx_seq_one_letter_code
_entity_poly.pdbx_strand_id
1 'polypeptide(L)'
;FVDYNIKDVELVDRLEDKLGLITLAMTMAYKAGCNFVDTFGTTGIWETIIYRDLMSRKIVPSMKRDKNKKSYPGAYVKEPVPSMYDWVVSFDLASLYPNILVQWNMSPETIVDTFKSNVSVQSCLDMAPMTHQENQTTAANGVVFRTDEVGILPRIVKDYYVERKVIKKNMLDAKQRQQEQGNSYEIEKEIEHLENQQMSIKILLNSLYGALGNQYFNYFDQRIAEAITYSGQLCILWAERAMNNAMSEVCEKEDDYVIAIDTDSLYVNMKPLIDKFNPKNPINFLSELGEKHFQPILAKEYAKLHEYMNCKENRMDMEREVIAD
;
A
#
# COMPACT_ATOMS: atom_id res chain seq x y z
N PHE A 1 -8.03 -44.83 7.47
CA PHE A 1 -8.18 -44.05 6.22
C PHE A 1 -9.51 -43.26 6.23
N VAL A 2 -10.63 -43.92 6.60
CA VAL A 2 -11.94 -43.25 6.71
C VAL A 2 -11.92 -42.13 7.77
N ASP A 3 -11.40 -42.41 8.96
CA ASP A 3 -11.31 -41.43 10.05
C ASP A 3 -10.44 -40.22 9.68
N TYR A 4 -9.37 -40.47 8.93
CA TYR A 4 -8.52 -39.38 8.38
C TYR A 4 -9.31 -38.48 7.42
N ASN A 5 -10.05 -39.09 6.48
CA ASN A 5 -10.85 -38.34 5.52
C ASN A 5 -11.98 -37.53 6.19
N ILE A 6 -12.65 -38.12 7.21
CA ILE A 6 -13.65 -37.41 8.02
C ILE A 6 -13.00 -36.19 8.68
N LYS A 7 -11.78 -36.37 9.22
CA LYS A 7 -11.06 -35.27 9.87
C LYS A 7 -10.69 -34.12 8.90
N ASP A 8 -10.32 -34.44 7.68
CA ASP A 8 -10.04 -33.44 6.64
C ASP A 8 -11.28 -32.59 6.33
N VAL A 9 -12.45 -33.22 6.19
CA VAL A 9 -13.73 -32.53 5.97
C VAL A 9 -14.07 -31.61 7.15
N GLU A 10 -14.01 -32.16 8.39
CA GLU A 10 -14.24 -31.37 9.61
C GLU A 10 -13.28 -30.13 9.71
N LEU A 11 -12.05 -30.29 9.26
CA LEU A 11 -11.08 -29.18 9.29
C LEU A 11 -11.46 -28.06 8.31
N VAL A 12 -11.97 -28.42 7.13
CA VAL A 12 -12.46 -27.44 6.15
C VAL A 12 -13.64 -26.64 6.72
N ASP A 13 -14.63 -27.34 7.32
CA ASP A 13 -15.77 -26.68 7.96
C ASP A 13 -15.32 -25.74 9.10
N ARG A 14 -14.40 -26.19 9.96
CA ARG A 14 -13.86 -25.36 11.04
C ARG A 14 -13.07 -24.16 10.54
N LEU A 15 -12.36 -24.28 9.40
CA LEU A 15 -11.66 -23.18 8.78
C LEU A 15 -12.66 -22.14 8.26
N GLU A 16 -13.75 -22.58 7.61
CA GLU A 16 -14.79 -21.65 7.15
C GLU A 16 -15.49 -20.97 8.33
N ASP A 17 -15.88 -21.73 9.38
CA ASP A 17 -16.48 -21.16 10.60
C ASP A 17 -15.59 -20.09 11.25
N LYS A 18 -14.27 -20.28 11.20
CA LYS A 18 -13.30 -19.35 11.82
C LYS A 18 -12.94 -18.17 10.95
N LEU A 19 -12.81 -18.36 9.64
CA LEU A 19 -12.24 -17.39 8.72
C LEU A 19 -13.28 -16.70 7.83
N GLY A 20 -14.47 -17.33 7.63
CA GLY A 20 -15.55 -16.78 6.81
C GLY A 20 -15.16 -16.54 5.34
N LEU A 21 -14.32 -17.43 4.77
CA LEU A 21 -13.72 -17.22 3.45
C LEU A 21 -14.75 -17.22 2.32
N ILE A 22 -15.79 -18.07 2.42
CA ILE A 22 -16.87 -18.11 1.43
C ILE A 22 -17.67 -16.81 1.45
N THR A 23 -18.02 -16.33 2.65
CA THR A 23 -18.73 -15.04 2.82
C THR A 23 -17.90 -13.88 2.29
N LEU A 24 -16.59 -13.89 2.56
CA LEU A 24 -15.66 -12.89 2.06
C LEU A 24 -15.57 -12.92 0.52
N ALA A 25 -15.39 -14.10 -0.08
CA ALA A 25 -15.34 -14.28 -1.53
C ALA A 25 -16.67 -13.87 -2.21
N MET A 26 -17.82 -14.21 -1.62
CA MET A 26 -19.13 -13.75 -2.09
C MET A 26 -19.24 -12.21 -2.04
N THR A 27 -18.80 -11.59 -0.94
CA THR A 27 -18.78 -10.13 -0.80
C THR A 27 -17.90 -9.48 -1.87
N MET A 28 -16.74 -10.07 -2.16
CA MET A 28 -15.87 -9.62 -3.26
C MET A 28 -16.55 -9.77 -4.63
N ALA A 29 -17.20 -10.90 -4.89
CA ALA A 29 -17.92 -11.15 -6.14
C ALA A 29 -19.03 -10.13 -6.37
N TYR A 30 -19.83 -9.84 -5.34
CA TYR A 30 -20.87 -8.80 -5.39
C TYR A 30 -20.28 -7.42 -5.65
N LYS A 31 -19.22 -7.06 -4.94
CA LYS A 31 -18.55 -5.76 -5.08
C LYS A 31 -17.99 -5.57 -6.48
N ALA A 32 -17.29 -6.56 -7.01
CA ALA A 32 -16.71 -6.54 -8.34
C ALA A 32 -17.77 -6.70 -9.45
N GLY A 33 -18.88 -7.40 -9.16
CA GLY A 33 -19.91 -7.77 -10.12
C GLY A 33 -19.45 -8.90 -11.06
N CYS A 34 -18.69 -9.86 -10.52
CA CYS A 34 -18.18 -11.03 -11.21
C CYS A 34 -18.78 -12.33 -10.64
N ASN A 35 -18.48 -13.47 -11.28
CA ASN A 35 -18.87 -14.76 -10.72
C ASN A 35 -18.00 -15.13 -9.51
N PHE A 36 -18.51 -15.97 -8.64
CA PHE A 36 -17.79 -16.46 -7.45
C PHE A 36 -16.42 -17.07 -7.81
N VAL A 37 -16.36 -17.88 -8.86
CA VAL A 37 -15.11 -18.51 -9.31
C VAL A 37 -14.04 -17.51 -9.77
N ASP A 38 -14.41 -16.33 -10.23
CA ASP A 38 -13.48 -15.29 -10.67
C ASP A 38 -12.75 -14.66 -9.48
N THR A 39 -13.27 -14.82 -8.25
CA THR A 39 -12.65 -14.30 -7.03
C THR A 39 -11.38 -15.06 -6.61
N PHE A 40 -11.15 -16.25 -7.16
CA PHE A 40 -9.94 -17.04 -6.89
C PHE A 40 -8.70 -16.55 -7.63
N GLY A 41 -8.87 -15.57 -8.55
CA GLY A 41 -7.78 -14.94 -9.28
C GLY A 41 -7.88 -13.43 -9.31
N THR A 42 -6.75 -12.76 -9.20
CA THR A 42 -6.71 -11.28 -9.16
C THR A 42 -7.07 -10.64 -10.50
N THR A 43 -6.71 -11.27 -11.62
CA THR A 43 -6.92 -10.73 -12.96
C THR A 43 -8.41 -10.65 -13.33
N GLY A 44 -9.17 -11.75 -13.13
CA GLY A 44 -10.60 -11.81 -13.49
C GLY A 44 -11.45 -10.77 -12.76
N ILE A 45 -11.21 -10.60 -11.46
CA ILE A 45 -11.89 -9.57 -10.65
C ILE A 45 -11.61 -8.18 -11.22
N TRP A 46 -10.32 -7.82 -11.41
CA TRP A 46 -9.95 -6.49 -11.86
C TRP A 46 -10.36 -6.22 -13.31
N GLU A 47 -10.34 -7.23 -14.16
CA GLU A 47 -10.90 -7.11 -15.52
C GLU A 47 -12.38 -6.75 -15.49
N THR A 48 -13.16 -7.39 -14.62
CA THR A 48 -14.58 -7.10 -14.49
C THR A 48 -14.82 -5.70 -13.92
N ILE A 49 -14.07 -5.29 -12.88
CA ILE A 49 -14.19 -3.94 -12.30
C ILE A 49 -13.90 -2.87 -13.34
N ILE A 50 -12.78 -2.99 -14.06
CA ILE A 50 -12.38 -2.02 -15.10
C ILE A 50 -13.36 -2.04 -16.26
N TYR A 51 -13.78 -3.22 -16.72
CA TYR A 51 -14.74 -3.36 -17.81
C TYR A 51 -16.07 -2.67 -17.49
N ARG A 52 -16.61 -2.87 -16.29
CA ARG A 52 -17.85 -2.21 -15.86
C ARG A 52 -17.72 -0.69 -15.84
N ASP A 53 -16.59 -0.18 -15.41
CA ASP A 53 -16.31 1.26 -15.44
C ASP A 53 -16.27 1.80 -16.87
N LEU A 54 -15.51 1.14 -17.75
CA LEU A 54 -15.42 1.48 -19.17
C LEU A 54 -16.78 1.45 -19.86
N MET A 55 -17.57 0.40 -19.60
CA MET A 55 -18.94 0.24 -20.12
C MET A 55 -19.83 1.42 -19.70
N SER A 56 -19.78 1.81 -18.42
CA SER A 56 -20.59 2.93 -17.93
C SER A 56 -20.26 4.26 -18.62
N ARG A 57 -19.03 4.39 -19.10
CA ARG A 57 -18.52 5.56 -19.84
C ARG A 57 -18.60 5.42 -21.36
N LYS A 58 -19.06 4.28 -21.87
CA LYS A 58 -19.08 3.95 -23.31
C LYS A 58 -17.68 4.00 -23.95
N ILE A 59 -16.66 3.58 -23.22
CA ILE A 59 -15.27 3.49 -23.69
C ILE A 59 -14.98 2.06 -24.07
N VAL A 60 -14.45 1.86 -25.29
CA VAL A 60 -13.96 0.57 -25.76
C VAL A 60 -12.43 0.57 -25.67
N PRO A 61 -11.83 -0.31 -24.85
CA PRO A 61 -10.39 -0.39 -24.76
C PRO A 61 -9.78 -0.94 -26.04
N SER A 62 -8.60 -0.43 -26.42
CA SER A 62 -7.85 -1.02 -27.54
C SER A 62 -7.27 -2.37 -27.13
N MET A 63 -7.31 -3.36 -28.03
CA MET A 63 -6.64 -4.63 -27.77
C MET A 63 -5.11 -4.46 -27.85
N LYS A 64 -4.42 -4.75 -26.77
CA LYS A 64 -2.95 -4.83 -26.76
C LYS A 64 -2.51 -6.14 -27.44
N ARG A 65 -1.55 -6.02 -28.36
CA ARG A 65 -1.00 -7.17 -29.11
C ARG A 65 0.27 -7.75 -28.48
N ASP A 66 1.06 -6.95 -27.80
CA ASP A 66 2.31 -7.39 -27.14
C ASP A 66 2.09 -7.59 -25.65
N LYS A 67 2.29 -8.82 -25.19
CA LYS A 67 2.18 -9.26 -23.79
C LYS A 67 3.48 -9.87 -23.28
N ASN A 68 4.62 -9.54 -23.89
CA ASN A 68 5.91 -10.05 -23.47
C ASN A 68 6.33 -9.39 -22.15
N LYS A 69 6.41 -10.19 -21.10
CA LYS A 69 6.91 -9.76 -19.79
C LYS A 69 8.41 -10.02 -19.70
N LYS A 70 9.15 -8.97 -19.41
CA LYS A 70 10.56 -9.05 -18.99
C LYS A 70 10.63 -9.07 -17.45
N SER A 71 11.69 -9.66 -16.91
CA SER A 71 11.96 -9.58 -15.48
C SER A 71 12.32 -8.15 -15.10
N TYR A 72 11.79 -7.68 -13.98
CA TYR A 72 12.11 -6.37 -13.39
C TYR A 72 12.17 -6.51 -11.85
N PRO A 73 12.93 -5.63 -11.15
CA PRO A 73 13.00 -5.64 -9.70
C PRO A 73 11.63 -5.45 -9.04
N GLY A 74 11.42 -6.19 -7.94
CA GLY A 74 10.24 -6.05 -7.09
C GLY A 74 10.40 -4.93 -6.06
N ALA A 75 9.82 -5.15 -4.87
CA ALA A 75 9.97 -4.26 -3.72
C ALA A 75 11.42 -4.22 -3.21
N TYR A 76 11.73 -3.16 -2.46
CA TYR A 76 13.02 -3.09 -1.76
C TYR A 76 12.91 -3.78 -0.39
N VAL A 77 13.90 -4.59 -0.09
CA VAL A 77 14.10 -5.23 1.21
C VAL A 77 15.54 -4.95 1.66
N LYS A 78 15.68 -4.44 2.87
CA LYS A 78 16.98 -4.28 3.52
C LYS A 78 17.17 -5.44 4.49
N GLU A 79 18.14 -6.30 4.20
CA GLU A 79 18.48 -7.43 5.06
C GLU A 79 18.98 -6.92 6.42
N PRO A 80 18.40 -7.38 7.53
CA PRO A 80 18.83 -6.96 8.85
C PRO A 80 20.23 -7.53 9.17
N VAL A 81 21.04 -6.74 9.87
CA VAL A 81 22.23 -7.29 10.53
C VAL A 81 21.77 -8.16 11.69
N PRO A 82 22.06 -9.48 11.68
CA PRO A 82 21.61 -10.39 12.73
C PRO A 82 22.14 -9.98 14.10
N SER A 83 21.24 -9.56 14.99
CA SER A 83 21.55 -9.15 16.36
C SER A 83 20.27 -9.19 17.20
N MET A 84 20.43 -9.03 18.50
CA MET A 84 19.31 -8.65 19.39
C MET A 84 19.26 -7.14 19.47
N TYR A 85 18.09 -6.57 19.21
CA TYR A 85 17.84 -5.15 19.29
C TYR A 85 16.75 -4.90 20.32
N ASP A 86 17.06 -4.09 21.33
CA ASP A 86 16.09 -3.58 22.27
C ASP A 86 15.44 -2.31 21.70
N TRP A 87 14.16 -2.07 21.98
CA TRP A 87 13.45 -0.84 21.61
C TRP A 87 13.42 -0.57 20.08
N VAL A 88 12.87 -1.49 19.34
CA VAL A 88 12.63 -1.33 17.90
C VAL A 88 11.23 -0.74 17.69
N VAL A 89 11.16 0.30 16.87
CA VAL A 89 9.88 0.90 16.45
C VAL A 89 9.69 0.70 14.96
N SER A 90 8.53 0.17 14.57
CA SER A 90 8.15 0.07 13.17
C SER A 90 7.31 1.26 12.72
N PHE A 91 7.58 1.70 11.50
CA PHE A 91 6.79 2.68 10.76
C PHE A 91 6.36 2.06 9.43
N ASP A 92 5.10 2.21 9.06
CA ASP A 92 4.49 1.58 7.89
C ASP A 92 3.84 2.60 6.96
N LEU A 93 4.01 2.42 5.65
CA LEU A 93 3.36 3.23 4.63
C LEU A 93 1.96 2.72 4.33
N ALA A 94 0.97 3.48 4.73
CA ALA A 94 -0.43 3.12 4.52
C ALA A 94 -0.76 2.83 3.07
N SER A 95 -1.02 1.55 2.72
CA SER A 95 -1.43 1.12 1.37
C SER A 95 -0.50 1.62 0.26
N LEU A 96 0.80 1.33 0.34
CA LEU A 96 1.85 1.88 -0.53
C LEU A 96 1.49 1.86 -2.03
N TYR A 97 1.28 0.68 -2.63
CA TYR A 97 1.07 0.58 -4.08
C TYR A 97 -0.23 1.24 -4.59
N PRO A 98 -1.38 1.09 -3.91
CA PRO A 98 -2.57 1.87 -4.24
C PRO A 98 -2.34 3.39 -4.21
N ASN A 99 -1.64 3.88 -3.20
CA ASN A 99 -1.33 5.30 -3.08
C ASN A 99 -0.33 5.78 -4.13
N ILE A 100 0.66 4.97 -4.53
CA ILE A 100 1.54 5.27 -5.66
C ILE A 100 0.74 5.44 -6.95
N LEU A 101 -0.18 4.53 -7.26
CA LEU A 101 -1.04 4.64 -8.44
C LEU A 101 -1.77 5.99 -8.50
N VAL A 102 -2.31 6.43 -7.37
CA VAL A 102 -3.03 7.70 -7.27
C VAL A 102 -2.06 8.89 -7.35
N GLN A 103 -0.96 8.86 -6.60
CA GLN A 103 -0.01 9.96 -6.48
C GLN A 103 0.62 10.33 -7.84
N TRP A 104 1.03 9.33 -8.63
CA TRP A 104 1.61 9.52 -9.96
C TRP A 104 0.60 9.42 -11.09
N ASN A 105 -0.69 9.27 -10.78
CA ASN A 105 -1.76 9.12 -11.76
C ASN A 105 -1.50 7.99 -12.78
N MET A 106 -1.01 6.84 -12.30
CA MET A 106 -0.57 5.72 -13.14
C MET A 106 -1.74 4.94 -13.70
N SER A 107 -1.95 5.01 -15.02
CA SER A 107 -2.97 4.26 -15.75
C SER A 107 -2.53 4.11 -17.23
N PRO A 108 -2.96 3.08 -17.96
CA PRO A 108 -2.54 2.91 -19.36
C PRO A 108 -2.79 4.11 -20.25
N GLU A 109 -3.91 4.80 -20.06
CA GLU A 109 -4.31 5.97 -20.86
C GLU A 109 -3.63 7.27 -20.43
N THR A 110 -2.99 7.28 -19.26
CA THR A 110 -2.24 8.47 -18.78
C THR A 110 -0.76 8.42 -19.14
N ILE A 111 -0.26 7.31 -19.69
CA ILE A 111 1.14 7.20 -20.12
C ILE A 111 1.38 8.16 -21.29
N VAL A 112 2.45 8.95 -21.19
CA VAL A 112 2.97 9.79 -22.27
C VAL A 112 4.08 9.02 -22.99
N ASP A 113 4.18 9.13 -24.32
CA ASP A 113 5.20 8.43 -25.13
C ASP A 113 6.64 8.98 -24.93
N THR A 114 6.83 9.81 -23.90
CA THR A 114 8.14 10.32 -23.51
C THR A 114 8.70 9.49 -22.37
N PHE A 115 9.93 9.01 -22.53
CA PHE A 115 10.65 8.26 -21.51
C PHE A 115 11.94 9.00 -21.13
N LYS A 116 12.18 9.17 -19.82
CA LYS A 116 13.39 9.82 -19.30
C LYS A 116 14.41 8.78 -18.87
N SER A 117 15.32 8.44 -19.75
CA SER A 117 16.35 7.39 -19.52
C SER A 117 17.37 7.73 -18.42
N ASN A 118 17.47 9.01 -18.04
CA ASN A 118 18.35 9.46 -16.94
C ASN A 118 17.71 9.40 -15.57
N VAL A 119 16.44 8.99 -15.46
CA VAL A 119 15.72 8.87 -14.19
C VAL A 119 15.85 7.45 -13.67
N SER A 120 16.27 7.31 -12.43
CA SER A 120 16.38 6.07 -11.67
C SER A 120 16.10 6.34 -10.21
N VAL A 121 15.85 5.30 -9.40
CA VAL A 121 15.68 5.45 -7.95
C VAL A 121 16.87 6.21 -7.35
N GLN A 122 18.10 5.83 -7.72
CA GLN A 122 19.31 6.50 -7.19
C GLN A 122 19.40 7.97 -7.60
N SER A 123 19.16 8.30 -8.87
CA SER A 123 19.19 9.70 -9.32
C SER A 123 18.12 10.55 -8.64
N CYS A 124 16.96 9.97 -8.35
CA CYS A 124 15.90 10.66 -7.58
C CYS A 124 16.31 10.88 -6.12
N LEU A 125 16.89 9.87 -5.48
CA LEU A 125 17.44 10.00 -4.13
C LEU A 125 18.52 11.06 -4.03
N ASP A 126 19.34 11.24 -5.07
CA ASP A 126 20.39 12.23 -5.13
C ASP A 126 19.87 13.62 -5.58
N MET A 127 18.55 13.76 -5.73
CA MET A 127 17.89 14.99 -6.15
C MET A 127 18.46 15.55 -7.47
N ALA A 128 18.81 14.64 -8.40
CA ALA A 128 19.35 15.05 -9.71
C ALA A 128 18.36 15.98 -10.43
N PRO A 129 18.82 17.04 -11.11
CA PRO A 129 17.95 18.00 -11.78
C PRO A 129 16.97 17.30 -12.73
N MET A 130 15.68 17.53 -12.52
CA MET A 130 14.61 16.96 -13.33
C MET A 130 13.69 18.07 -13.83
N THR A 131 13.48 18.11 -15.15
CA THR A 131 12.53 19.06 -15.76
C THR A 131 11.21 18.34 -16.00
N HIS A 132 10.13 18.94 -15.56
CA HIS A 132 8.77 18.46 -15.84
C HIS A 132 8.12 19.41 -16.86
N GLN A 133 7.34 18.84 -17.77
CA GLN A 133 6.41 19.62 -18.57
C GLN A 133 5.15 19.89 -17.75
N GLU A 134 4.41 20.91 -18.14
CA GLU A 134 3.13 21.20 -17.52
C GLU A 134 2.19 19.99 -17.60
N ASN A 135 1.48 19.72 -16.52
CA ASN A 135 0.56 18.58 -16.40
C ASN A 135 1.19 17.20 -16.62
N GLN A 136 2.45 17.03 -16.25
CA GLN A 136 3.14 15.74 -16.32
C GLN A 136 3.89 15.45 -15.02
N THR A 137 3.89 14.19 -14.62
CA THR A 137 4.73 13.63 -13.55
C THR A 137 5.62 12.54 -14.10
N THR A 138 6.74 12.29 -13.44
CA THR A 138 7.70 11.26 -13.85
C THR A 138 7.81 10.23 -12.73
N ALA A 139 7.63 8.95 -13.03
CA ALA A 139 7.87 7.86 -12.08
C ALA A 139 9.37 7.54 -11.96
N ALA A 140 9.74 6.82 -10.89
CA ALA A 140 11.15 6.53 -10.59
C ALA A 140 11.85 5.61 -11.62
N ASN A 141 11.10 4.99 -12.53
CA ASN A 141 11.63 4.27 -13.69
C ASN A 141 11.73 5.10 -14.98
N GLY A 142 11.47 6.41 -14.91
CA GLY A 142 11.54 7.33 -16.06
C GLY A 142 10.28 7.40 -16.93
N VAL A 143 9.26 6.61 -16.64
CA VAL A 143 7.97 6.70 -17.33
C VAL A 143 7.24 7.97 -16.91
N VAL A 144 6.68 8.66 -17.90
CA VAL A 144 5.97 9.93 -17.70
C VAL A 144 4.47 9.70 -17.80
N PHE A 145 3.72 10.27 -16.87
CA PHE A 145 2.26 10.23 -16.84
C PHE A 145 1.68 11.65 -16.88
N ARG A 146 0.57 11.82 -17.59
CA ARG A 146 -0.17 13.08 -17.59
C ARG A 146 -0.96 13.26 -16.29
N THR A 147 -1.15 14.51 -15.87
CA THR A 147 -1.85 14.84 -14.60
C THR A 147 -3.04 15.78 -14.79
N ASP A 148 -3.31 16.24 -16.03
CA ASP A 148 -4.46 17.07 -16.36
C ASP A 148 -5.80 16.35 -16.17
N GLU A 149 -5.87 15.06 -16.47
CA GLU A 149 -7.03 14.20 -16.23
C GLU A 149 -6.70 13.11 -15.21
N VAL A 150 -7.71 12.61 -14.50
CA VAL A 150 -7.54 11.48 -13.58
C VAL A 150 -7.67 10.18 -14.36
N GLY A 151 -6.65 9.33 -14.27
CA GLY A 151 -6.67 8.02 -14.89
C GLY A 151 -7.73 7.08 -14.29
N ILE A 152 -8.14 6.07 -15.06
CA ILE A 152 -9.19 5.12 -14.66
C ILE A 152 -8.77 4.36 -13.40
N LEU A 153 -7.54 3.80 -13.38
CA LEU A 153 -7.04 3.06 -12.22
C LEU A 153 -6.92 3.93 -10.97
N PRO A 154 -6.27 5.11 -10.99
CA PRO A 154 -6.23 6.02 -9.86
C PRO A 154 -7.61 6.39 -9.30
N ARG A 155 -8.59 6.60 -10.19
CA ARG A 155 -9.94 6.94 -9.79
C ARG A 155 -10.63 5.81 -9.07
N ILE A 156 -10.63 4.59 -9.62
CA ILE A 156 -11.23 3.41 -8.99
C ILE A 156 -10.58 3.14 -7.63
N VAL A 157 -9.25 3.21 -7.55
CA VAL A 157 -8.49 3.02 -6.31
C VAL A 157 -8.88 4.06 -5.26
N LYS A 158 -9.00 5.33 -5.67
CA LYS A 158 -9.40 6.43 -4.78
C LYS A 158 -10.83 6.25 -4.25
N ASP A 159 -11.76 5.89 -5.12
CA ASP A 159 -13.15 5.64 -4.76
C ASP A 159 -13.26 4.48 -3.75
N TYR A 160 -12.56 3.37 -4.00
CA TYR A 160 -12.52 2.23 -3.08
C TYR A 160 -11.85 2.57 -1.74
N TYR A 161 -10.80 3.38 -1.76
CA TYR A 161 -10.13 3.81 -0.54
C TYR A 161 -11.04 4.68 0.34
N VAL A 162 -11.76 5.63 -0.27
CA VAL A 162 -12.73 6.48 0.42
C VAL A 162 -13.88 5.63 1.00
N GLU A 163 -14.44 4.74 0.19
CA GLU A 163 -15.51 3.84 0.63
C GLU A 163 -15.06 2.97 1.81
N ARG A 164 -13.86 2.37 1.72
CA ARG A 164 -13.30 1.57 2.81
C ARG A 164 -13.16 2.37 4.11
N LYS A 165 -12.72 3.64 4.03
CA LYS A 165 -12.64 4.51 5.22
C LYS A 165 -14.00 4.70 5.90
N VAL A 166 -15.05 4.93 5.12
CA VAL A 166 -16.43 5.08 5.64
C VAL A 166 -16.88 3.78 6.31
N ILE A 167 -16.72 2.64 5.63
CA ILE A 167 -17.13 1.34 6.17
C ILE A 167 -16.36 1.02 7.46
N LYS A 168 -15.03 1.24 7.48
CA LYS A 168 -14.20 1.02 8.66
C LYS A 168 -14.64 1.90 9.83
N LYS A 169 -14.99 3.16 9.58
CA LYS A 169 -15.54 4.04 10.61
C LYS A 169 -16.85 3.49 11.18
N ASN A 170 -17.80 3.13 10.32
CA ASN A 170 -19.09 2.56 10.74
C ASN A 170 -18.89 1.27 11.58
N MET A 171 -17.91 0.42 11.18
CA MET A 171 -17.55 -0.77 11.95
C MET A 171 -17.02 -0.42 13.35
N LEU A 172 -16.16 0.58 13.47
CA LEU A 172 -15.64 1.04 14.77
C LEU A 172 -16.75 1.63 15.63
N ASP A 173 -17.66 2.39 15.06
CA ASP A 173 -18.85 2.95 15.75
C ASP A 173 -19.77 1.81 16.23
N ALA A 174 -19.94 0.73 15.44
CA ALA A 174 -20.70 -0.46 15.87
C ALA A 174 -19.99 -1.24 17.00
N LYS A 175 -18.65 -1.39 16.94
CA LYS A 175 -17.85 -1.99 18.02
C LYS A 175 -17.93 -1.16 19.31
N GLN A 176 -17.94 0.15 19.22
CA GLN A 176 -18.14 1.03 20.36
C GLN A 176 -19.55 0.85 20.98
N ARG A 177 -20.61 0.82 20.16
CA ARG A 177 -21.98 0.53 20.63
C ARG A 177 -22.07 -0.83 21.33
N GLN A 178 -21.37 -1.86 20.84
CA GLN A 178 -21.29 -3.16 21.48
C GLN A 178 -20.66 -3.08 22.88
N GLN A 179 -19.61 -2.28 23.06
CA GLN A 179 -18.98 -2.08 24.37
C GLN A 179 -19.89 -1.30 25.35
N GLU A 180 -20.62 -0.30 24.87
CA GLU A 180 -21.45 0.55 25.70
C GLU A 180 -22.81 -0.07 26.07
N GLN A 181 -23.45 -0.80 25.15
CA GLN A 181 -24.82 -1.32 25.28
C GLN A 181 -24.87 -2.83 25.56
N GLY A 182 -23.73 -3.50 25.51
CA GLY A 182 -23.66 -4.96 25.58
C GLY A 182 -23.81 -5.64 24.22
N ASN A 183 -23.64 -6.94 24.24
CA ASN A 183 -23.66 -7.76 23.04
C ASN A 183 -25.10 -8.09 22.64
N SER A 184 -25.48 -7.78 21.40
CA SER A 184 -26.73 -8.25 20.79
C SER A 184 -26.43 -8.93 19.45
N TYR A 185 -27.29 -9.84 19.04
CA TYR A 185 -27.15 -10.55 17.78
C TYR A 185 -27.11 -9.59 16.58
N GLU A 186 -27.92 -8.53 16.61
CA GLU A 186 -28.00 -7.51 15.55
C GLU A 186 -26.68 -6.75 15.43
N ILE A 187 -26.08 -6.34 16.56
CA ILE A 187 -24.80 -5.60 16.57
C ILE A 187 -23.66 -6.53 16.10
N GLU A 188 -23.64 -7.80 16.52
CA GLU A 188 -22.64 -8.76 16.04
C GLU A 188 -22.71 -8.93 14.53
N LYS A 189 -23.92 -9.11 13.98
CA LYS A 189 -24.13 -9.27 12.53
C LYS A 189 -23.77 -8.01 11.74
N GLU A 190 -24.07 -6.84 12.30
CA GLU A 190 -23.66 -5.57 11.70
C GLU A 190 -22.13 -5.45 11.64
N ILE A 191 -21.43 -5.77 12.73
CA ILE A 191 -19.95 -5.75 12.78
C ILE A 191 -19.37 -6.75 11.78
N GLU A 192 -19.86 -7.99 11.76
CA GLU A 192 -19.41 -9.04 10.83
C GLU A 192 -19.59 -8.60 9.37
N HIS A 193 -20.74 -8.02 9.04
CA HIS A 193 -21.03 -7.52 7.69
C HIS A 193 -20.08 -6.40 7.28
N LEU A 194 -19.89 -5.39 8.14
CA LEU A 194 -19.00 -4.28 7.88
C LEU A 194 -17.52 -4.71 7.82
N GLU A 195 -17.12 -5.71 8.64
CA GLU A 195 -15.79 -6.30 8.61
C GLU A 195 -15.52 -6.98 7.26
N ASN A 196 -16.46 -7.81 6.78
CA ASN A 196 -16.36 -8.47 5.48
C ASN A 196 -16.31 -7.46 4.33
N GLN A 197 -17.11 -6.40 4.38
CA GLN A 197 -17.08 -5.35 3.37
C GLN A 197 -15.73 -4.62 3.33
N GLN A 198 -15.22 -4.14 4.48
CA GLN A 198 -13.95 -3.40 4.50
C GLN A 198 -12.76 -4.31 4.15
N MET A 199 -12.82 -5.60 4.54
CA MET A 199 -11.79 -6.56 4.21
C MET A 199 -11.78 -6.89 2.72
N SER A 200 -12.95 -7.07 2.10
CA SER A 200 -13.05 -7.30 0.66
C SER A 200 -12.41 -6.16 -0.15
N ILE A 201 -12.69 -4.91 0.23
CA ILE A 201 -12.06 -3.75 -0.45
C ILE A 201 -10.55 -3.71 -0.19
N LYS A 202 -10.08 -4.03 1.02
CA LYS A 202 -8.63 -4.11 1.33
C LYS A 202 -7.94 -5.13 0.42
N ILE A 203 -8.53 -6.32 0.27
CA ILE A 203 -7.98 -7.38 -0.57
C ILE A 203 -7.97 -6.95 -2.04
N LEU A 204 -9.05 -6.35 -2.54
CA LEU A 204 -9.10 -5.81 -3.90
C LEU A 204 -7.99 -4.80 -4.14
N LEU A 205 -7.86 -3.78 -3.30
CA LEU A 205 -6.82 -2.75 -3.44
C LEU A 205 -5.41 -3.35 -3.46
N ASN A 206 -5.12 -4.28 -2.55
CA ASN A 206 -3.79 -4.91 -2.46
C ASN A 206 -3.51 -5.87 -3.62
N SER A 207 -4.55 -6.45 -4.24
CA SER A 207 -4.40 -7.39 -5.35
C SER A 207 -4.18 -6.72 -6.71
N LEU A 208 -4.46 -5.41 -6.84
CA LEU A 208 -4.38 -4.69 -8.12
C LEU A 208 -2.98 -4.75 -8.73
N TYR A 209 -1.94 -4.53 -7.92
CA TYR A 209 -0.56 -4.63 -8.41
C TYR A 209 -0.26 -6.03 -8.97
N GLY A 210 -0.72 -7.09 -8.31
CA GLY A 210 -0.57 -8.46 -8.80
C GLY A 210 -1.24 -8.69 -10.16
N ALA A 211 -2.41 -8.08 -10.39
CA ALA A 211 -3.07 -8.10 -11.69
C ALA A 211 -2.28 -7.31 -12.74
N LEU A 212 -1.86 -6.07 -12.43
CA LEU A 212 -1.10 -5.21 -13.35
C LEU A 212 0.26 -5.81 -13.75
N GLY A 213 0.89 -6.59 -12.87
CA GLY A 213 2.15 -7.31 -13.15
C GLY A 213 1.97 -8.65 -13.89
N ASN A 214 0.75 -9.08 -14.20
CA ASN A 214 0.45 -10.34 -14.85
C ASN A 214 0.29 -10.15 -16.37
N GLN A 215 1.13 -10.82 -17.18
CA GLN A 215 1.09 -10.73 -18.64
C GLN A 215 -0.24 -11.17 -19.27
N TYR A 216 -1.03 -12.00 -18.59
CA TYR A 216 -2.34 -12.44 -19.05
C TYR A 216 -3.47 -11.46 -18.76
N PHE A 217 -3.21 -10.44 -17.96
CA PHE A 217 -4.17 -9.39 -17.67
C PHE A 217 -4.45 -8.53 -18.91
N ASN A 218 -5.72 -8.26 -19.23
CA ASN A 218 -6.08 -7.52 -20.44
C ASN A 218 -5.55 -6.08 -20.46
N TYR A 219 -5.36 -5.48 -19.30
CA TYR A 219 -4.82 -4.12 -19.14
C TYR A 219 -3.35 -4.12 -18.69
N PHE A 220 -2.64 -5.25 -18.89
CA PHE A 220 -1.21 -5.35 -18.56
C PHE A 220 -0.39 -4.31 -19.32
N ASP A 221 0.43 -3.57 -18.59
CA ASP A 221 1.47 -2.71 -19.14
C ASP A 221 2.69 -2.79 -18.22
N GLN A 222 3.78 -3.39 -18.71
CA GLN A 222 4.99 -3.57 -17.91
C GLN A 222 5.54 -2.24 -17.39
N ARG A 223 5.40 -1.15 -18.16
CA ARG A 223 5.85 0.18 -17.76
C ARG A 223 5.19 0.65 -16.47
N ILE A 224 3.88 0.35 -16.29
CA ILE A 224 3.12 0.68 -15.06
C ILE A 224 3.58 -0.21 -13.91
N ALA A 225 3.69 -1.51 -14.13
CA ALA A 225 4.12 -2.44 -13.08
C ALA A 225 5.51 -2.09 -12.54
N GLU A 226 6.45 -1.76 -13.44
CA GLU A 226 7.77 -1.26 -13.07
C GLU A 226 7.69 0.11 -12.38
N ALA A 227 6.89 1.03 -12.89
CA ALA A 227 6.73 2.35 -12.27
C ALA A 227 6.26 2.25 -10.82
N ILE A 228 5.34 1.33 -10.52
CA ILE A 228 4.85 1.09 -9.16
C ILE A 228 5.98 0.61 -8.25
N THR A 229 6.74 -0.41 -8.65
CA THR A 229 7.80 -0.99 -7.80
C THR A 229 8.97 -0.03 -7.61
N TYR A 230 9.46 0.61 -8.67
CA TYR A 230 10.55 1.58 -8.56
C TYR A 230 10.15 2.83 -7.75
N SER A 231 8.90 3.32 -7.92
CA SER A 231 8.42 4.42 -7.08
C SER A 231 8.20 3.98 -5.63
N GLY A 232 7.83 2.72 -5.38
CA GLY A 232 7.78 2.13 -4.03
C GLY A 232 9.16 2.06 -3.38
N GLN A 233 10.17 1.57 -4.12
CA GLN A 233 11.56 1.59 -3.68
C GLN A 233 12.03 3.01 -3.35
N LEU A 234 11.69 3.98 -4.21
CA LEU A 234 12.03 5.39 -3.97
C LEU A 234 11.38 5.90 -2.68
N CYS A 235 10.10 5.66 -2.47
CA CYS A 235 9.39 6.13 -1.28
C CYS A 235 9.99 5.58 0.02
N ILE A 236 10.29 4.27 0.07
CA ILE A 236 10.81 3.67 1.30
C ILE A 236 12.27 4.08 1.57
N LEU A 237 13.11 4.16 0.54
CA LEU A 237 14.50 4.64 0.67
C LEU A 237 14.58 6.13 1.00
N TRP A 238 13.61 6.91 0.54
CA TRP A 238 13.47 8.33 0.92
C TRP A 238 13.17 8.47 2.42
N ALA A 239 12.24 7.64 2.93
CA ALA A 239 11.93 7.60 4.35
C ALA A 239 13.10 7.09 5.20
N GLU A 240 13.84 6.08 4.73
CA GLU A 240 15.05 5.59 5.40
C GLU A 240 16.07 6.72 5.60
N ARG A 241 16.37 7.48 4.54
CA ARG A 241 17.28 8.63 4.63
C ARG A 241 16.78 9.69 5.61
N ALA A 242 15.49 10.02 5.52
CA ALA A 242 14.86 11.00 6.40
C ALA A 242 14.92 10.56 7.87
N MET A 243 14.65 9.29 8.14
CA MET A 243 14.69 8.71 9.49
C MET A 243 16.12 8.68 10.04
N ASN A 244 17.08 8.20 9.27
CA ASN A 244 18.48 8.16 9.67
C ASN A 244 19.03 9.58 9.95
N ASN A 245 18.67 10.58 9.13
CA ASN A 245 19.06 11.97 9.36
C ASN A 245 18.44 12.51 10.66
N ALA A 246 17.15 12.29 10.89
CA ALA A 246 16.47 12.74 12.09
C ALA A 246 17.03 12.06 13.36
N MET A 247 17.30 10.78 13.31
CA MET A 247 17.94 10.04 14.39
C MET A 247 19.36 10.55 14.67
N SER A 248 20.15 10.78 13.62
CA SER A 248 21.53 11.29 13.72
C SER A 248 21.55 12.68 14.36
N GLU A 249 20.61 13.55 14.01
CA GLU A 249 20.46 14.87 14.62
C GLU A 249 20.14 14.77 16.14
N VAL A 250 19.14 13.93 16.49
CA VAL A 250 18.76 13.78 17.90
C VAL A 250 19.83 13.05 18.72
N CYS A 251 20.48 12.02 18.17
CA CYS A 251 21.52 11.25 18.85
C CYS A 251 22.90 11.92 18.83
N GLU A 252 23.10 12.98 18.02
CA GLU A 252 24.38 13.66 17.81
C GLU A 252 25.49 12.71 17.30
N LYS A 253 25.08 11.69 16.54
CA LYS A 253 25.96 10.67 15.98
C LYS A 253 25.40 10.18 14.65
N GLU A 254 26.25 10.15 13.62
CA GLU A 254 25.89 9.50 12.36
C GLU A 254 25.96 7.98 12.52
N ASP A 255 24.84 7.31 12.23
CA ASP A 255 24.75 5.84 12.25
C ASP A 255 23.59 5.40 11.37
N ASP A 256 23.53 4.09 11.06
CA ASP A 256 22.40 3.49 10.36
C ASP A 256 21.40 2.93 11.40
N TYR A 257 20.44 3.74 11.75
CA TYR A 257 19.41 3.41 12.75
C TYR A 257 18.28 2.55 12.18
N VAL A 258 18.09 2.55 10.85
CA VAL A 258 17.09 1.70 10.18
C VAL A 258 17.69 0.32 9.98
N ILE A 259 17.37 -0.61 10.86
CA ILE A 259 17.95 -1.94 10.93
C ILE A 259 17.39 -2.94 9.92
N ALA A 260 16.15 -2.71 9.44
CA ALA A 260 15.50 -3.52 8.42
C ALA A 260 14.45 -2.70 7.66
N ILE A 261 14.18 -3.12 6.43
CA ILE A 261 13.11 -2.60 5.58
C ILE A 261 12.43 -3.78 4.90
N ASP A 262 11.10 -3.79 4.92
CA ASP A 262 10.32 -4.75 4.14
C ASP A 262 9.21 -4.02 3.39
N THR A 263 9.44 -3.81 2.10
CA THR A 263 8.48 -3.23 1.13
C THR A 263 7.97 -1.84 1.50
N ASP A 264 7.16 -1.71 2.54
CA ASP A 264 6.47 -0.49 3.02
C ASP A 264 6.77 -0.18 4.50
N SER A 265 7.50 -1.04 5.18
CA SER A 265 7.80 -0.91 6.61
C SER A 265 9.27 -0.60 6.88
N LEU A 266 9.53 0.36 7.77
CA LEU A 266 10.84 0.65 8.35
C LEU A 266 10.89 0.12 9.78
N TYR A 267 11.99 -0.54 10.13
CA TYR A 267 12.29 -0.97 11.50
C TYR A 267 13.47 -0.17 12.03
N VAL A 268 13.24 0.64 13.05
CA VAL A 268 14.21 1.62 13.55
C VAL A 268 14.65 1.26 14.97
N ASN A 269 15.96 1.15 15.15
CA ASN A 269 16.55 0.96 16.48
C ASN A 269 16.50 2.26 17.28
N MET A 270 15.61 2.31 18.27
CA MET A 270 15.41 3.47 19.17
C MET A 270 16.18 3.37 20.49
N LYS A 271 16.94 2.29 20.71
CA LYS A 271 17.77 2.11 21.92
C LYS A 271 18.65 3.33 22.24
N PRO A 272 19.33 3.96 21.25
CA PRO A 272 20.16 5.14 21.55
C PRO A 272 19.38 6.32 22.15
N LEU A 273 18.10 6.49 21.81
CA LEU A 273 17.25 7.53 22.40
C LEU A 273 16.87 7.20 23.84
N ILE A 274 16.56 5.93 24.11
CA ILE A 274 16.29 5.47 25.47
C ILE A 274 17.51 5.68 26.36
N ASP A 275 18.70 5.35 25.89
CA ASP A 275 19.95 5.52 26.64
C ASP A 275 20.30 7.01 26.86
N LYS A 276 20.04 7.88 25.86
CA LYS A 276 20.29 9.32 25.94
C LYS A 276 19.35 10.03 26.94
N PHE A 277 18.03 9.73 26.86
CA PHE A 277 17.00 10.46 27.58
C PHE A 277 16.56 9.78 28.89
N ASN A 278 16.87 8.51 29.09
CA ASN A 278 16.54 7.67 30.25
C ASN A 278 15.09 7.89 30.76
N PRO A 279 14.05 7.72 29.90
CA PRO A 279 12.67 8.04 30.24
C PRO A 279 12.12 7.06 31.29
N LYS A 280 11.28 7.57 32.22
CA LYS A 280 10.60 6.72 33.23
C LYS A 280 9.65 5.69 32.60
N ASN A 281 9.03 6.02 31.46
CA ASN A 281 8.16 5.14 30.69
C ASN A 281 8.63 5.16 29.22
N PRO A 282 9.48 4.20 28.81
CA PRO A 282 10.01 4.13 27.46
C PRO A 282 8.93 4.02 26.38
N ILE A 283 7.88 3.21 26.60
CA ILE A 283 6.80 2.99 25.62
C ILE A 283 6.08 4.32 25.32
N ASN A 284 5.64 5.04 26.35
CA ASN A 284 4.97 6.33 26.17
C ASN A 284 5.89 7.35 25.50
N PHE A 285 7.16 7.39 25.90
CA PHE A 285 8.15 8.28 25.32
C PHE A 285 8.35 8.02 23.83
N LEU A 286 8.54 6.75 23.42
CA LEU A 286 8.70 6.37 22.02
C LEU A 286 7.43 6.59 21.21
N SER A 287 6.25 6.34 21.82
CA SER A 287 4.96 6.65 21.18
C SER A 287 4.82 8.12 20.87
N GLU A 288 5.04 8.99 21.85
CA GLU A 288 4.96 10.45 21.67
C GLU A 288 6.01 10.97 20.69
N LEU A 289 7.22 10.44 20.75
CA LEU A 289 8.31 10.83 19.87
C LEU A 289 8.01 10.41 18.42
N GLY A 290 7.49 9.19 18.22
CA GLY A 290 7.03 8.71 16.92
C GLY A 290 5.99 9.63 16.30
N GLU A 291 4.93 9.92 17.04
CA GLU A 291 3.79 10.70 16.56
C GLU A 291 4.08 12.21 16.42
N LYS A 292 4.78 12.80 17.41
CA LYS A 292 4.97 14.26 17.44
C LYS A 292 6.25 14.75 16.78
N HIS A 293 7.23 13.87 16.58
CA HIS A 293 8.53 14.25 16.01
C HIS A 293 8.83 13.56 14.67
N PHE A 294 8.86 12.23 14.64
CA PHE A 294 9.27 11.52 13.42
C PHE A 294 8.22 11.54 12.32
N GLN A 295 6.94 11.31 12.62
CA GLN A 295 5.89 11.35 11.59
C GLN A 295 5.79 12.73 10.90
N PRO A 296 5.83 13.88 11.61
CA PRO A 296 5.87 15.19 10.95
C PRO A 296 7.10 15.41 10.05
N ILE A 297 8.27 14.87 10.43
CA ILE A 297 9.48 14.93 9.59
C ILE A 297 9.27 14.12 8.31
N LEU A 298 8.79 12.89 8.44
CA LEU A 298 8.50 12.03 7.30
C LEU A 298 7.45 12.63 6.36
N ALA A 299 6.38 13.21 6.92
CA ALA A 299 5.35 13.90 6.13
C ALA A 299 5.93 15.09 5.36
N LYS A 300 6.84 15.88 5.96
CA LYS A 300 7.53 16.98 5.30
C LYS A 300 8.45 16.48 4.17
N GLU A 301 9.16 15.39 4.40
CA GLU A 301 10.03 14.80 3.39
C GLU A 301 9.23 14.20 2.22
N TYR A 302 8.08 13.58 2.47
CA TYR A 302 7.18 13.14 1.40
C TYR A 302 6.55 14.31 0.63
N ALA A 303 6.30 15.45 1.27
CA ALA A 303 5.90 16.67 0.55
C ALA A 303 6.99 17.16 -0.41
N LYS A 304 8.27 17.11 -0.01
CA LYS A 304 9.40 17.43 -0.90
C LYS A 304 9.50 16.43 -2.07
N LEU A 305 9.33 15.13 -1.79
CA LEU A 305 9.32 14.12 -2.84
C LEU A 305 8.18 14.36 -3.84
N HIS A 306 6.99 14.69 -3.34
CA HIS A 306 5.83 15.04 -4.16
C HIS A 306 6.14 16.21 -5.10
N GLU A 307 6.72 17.29 -4.60
CA GLU A 307 7.10 18.46 -5.40
C GLU A 307 8.20 18.11 -6.41
N TYR A 308 9.25 17.41 -5.98
CA TYR A 308 10.38 17.01 -6.83
C TYR A 308 9.94 16.13 -8.01
N MET A 309 9.01 15.18 -7.80
CA MET A 309 8.49 14.30 -8.84
C MET A 309 7.34 14.93 -9.63
N ASN A 310 6.90 16.13 -9.27
CA ASN A 310 5.71 16.82 -9.81
C ASN A 310 4.46 15.94 -9.81
N CYS A 311 4.22 15.27 -8.69
CA CYS A 311 3.11 14.34 -8.55
C CYS A 311 1.74 15.04 -8.57
N LYS A 312 0.69 14.32 -8.95
CA LYS A 312 -0.68 14.84 -8.99
C LYS A 312 -1.26 15.11 -7.59
N GLU A 313 -1.01 14.22 -6.65
CA GLU A 313 -1.48 14.31 -5.26
C GLU A 313 -0.35 13.88 -4.33
N ASN A 314 -0.29 14.42 -3.10
CA ASN A 314 0.56 13.89 -2.05
C ASN A 314 -0.23 12.83 -1.27
N ARG A 315 0.20 11.56 -1.34
CA ARG A 315 -0.53 10.42 -0.79
C ARG A 315 0.31 9.55 0.14
N MET A 316 1.59 9.84 0.27
CA MET A 316 2.47 9.08 1.17
C MET A 316 2.23 9.51 2.61
N ASP A 317 1.80 8.57 3.42
CA ASP A 317 1.56 8.73 4.85
C ASP A 317 2.18 7.53 5.57
N MET A 318 3.11 7.82 6.48
CA MET A 318 3.83 6.81 7.22
C MET A 318 3.50 6.94 8.71
N GLU A 319 2.88 5.90 9.23
CA GLU A 319 2.41 5.85 10.61
C GLU A 319 3.29 4.92 11.45
N ARG A 320 3.46 5.25 12.75
CA ARG A 320 4.05 4.34 13.70
C ARG A 320 3.09 3.17 13.97
N GLU A 321 3.56 1.95 13.87
CA GLU A 321 2.73 0.77 14.04
C GLU A 321 3.01 0.04 15.36
N VAL A 322 4.23 -0.47 15.54
CA VAL A 322 4.60 -1.31 16.69
C VAL A 322 5.81 -0.74 17.42
N ILE A 323 5.85 -0.92 18.73
CA ILE A 323 7.03 -0.75 19.58
C ILE A 323 7.34 -2.12 20.18
N ALA A 324 8.52 -2.64 19.91
CA ALA A 324 9.02 -3.91 20.44
C ALA A 324 10.22 -3.68 21.36
N ASP A 325 10.26 -4.46 22.46
CA ASP A 325 11.32 -4.46 23.46
C ASP A 325 11.99 -5.84 23.52
#